data_a16ba4b98742211527358ec63d3676c7
#
_entry.id   a16ba4b98742211527358ec63d3676c7
#
_cell.length_a   1.000
_cell.length_b   1.000
_cell.length_c   1.000
_cell.angle_alpha   90.00
_cell.angle_beta   90.00
_cell.angle_gamma   90.00
#
_symmetry.space_group_name_H-M   'P 1'
#
loop_
_entity.id
_entity.type
_entity.pdbx_description
1 polymer ?
#
loop_
_entity_poly.entity_id
_entity_poly.type
_entity_poly.pdbx_seq_one_letter_code
_entity_poly.pdbx_strand_id
1 'polypeptide(L)'
;MLKSIQGLKYPDEHLVRFFFKEKLNQLSGRVLELGCGNGNNLMLFAEYNWNVTGIDVNNKSIRAANSNFKCLPKKNFRFKTKDMIEFMKKYNGEKFDCFLLPSSLYYLEEERIIKLLKLIKNKKILKKRCFIYFRIRLNDDYRLKKAKKIGNKTYLLNFKETGELNSINTFFTENEFINLIKKYFSFSNLKRIKVNFENFQNNLIINNSDLIVWGRLK
;
A
#
# COMPACT_ATOMS: atom_id res chain seq x y z
N MET A 1 -18.82 3.07 -16.93
CA MET A 1 -18.15 2.75 -15.65
C MET A 1 -16.93 3.63 -15.38
N LEU A 2 -15.85 3.59 -16.17
CA LEU A 2 -14.63 4.37 -15.92
C LEU A 2 -14.84 5.90 -15.86
N LYS A 3 -15.78 6.46 -16.63
CA LYS A 3 -16.07 7.91 -16.63
C LYS A 3 -16.60 8.41 -15.27
N SER A 4 -17.30 7.57 -14.52
CA SER A 4 -17.90 7.92 -13.22
C SER A 4 -16.97 7.70 -12.02
N ILE A 5 -15.82 7.05 -12.21
CA ILE A 5 -14.85 6.81 -11.13
C ILE A 5 -14.16 8.12 -10.76
N GLN A 6 -14.22 8.46 -9.48
CA GLN A 6 -13.56 9.60 -8.86
C GLN A 6 -12.13 9.24 -8.43
N GLY A 7 -11.16 10.08 -8.77
CA GLY A 7 -9.74 9.86 -8.45
C GLY A 7 -9.04 8.89 -9.41
N LEU A 8 -8.11 8.10 -8.90
CA LEU A 8 -7.38 7.11 -9.70
C LEU A 8 -8.34 6.04 -10.21
N LYS A 9 -8.27 5.75 -11.51
CA LYS A 9 -9.20 4.83 -12.18
C LYS A 9 -8.71 3.40 -12.25
N TYR A 10 -7.39 3.24 -12.31
CA TYR A 10 -6.76 1.94 -12.53
C TYR A 10 -5.99 1.49 -11.29
N PRO A 11 -5.93 0.19 -11.02
CA PRO A 11 -5.03 -0.35 -10.00
C PRO A 11 -3.56 -0.10 -10.37
N ASP A 12 -2.70 -0.19 -9.36
CA ASP A 12 -1.25 -0.22 -9.55
C ASP A 12 -0.85 -1.39 -10.47
N GLU A 13 0.00 -1.14 -11.47
CA GLU A 13 0.38 -2.15 -12.47
C GLU A 13 1.07 -3.37 -11.87
N HIS A 14 1.90 -3.18 -10.85
CA HIS A 14 2.58 -4.27 -10.16
C HIS A 14 1.63 -5.04 -9.24
N LEU A 15 0.61 -4.37 -8.71
CA LEU A 15 -0.47 -5.03 -7.98
C LEU A 15 -1.30 -5.92 -8.93
N VAL A 16 -1.61 -5.44 -10.13
CA VAL A 16 -2.27 -6.25 -11.17
C VAL A 16 -1.42 -7.48 -11.50
N ARG A 17 -0.12 -7.28 -11.71
CA ARG A 17 0.82 -8.38 -11.94
C ARG A 17 0.85 -9.39 -10.79
N PHE A 18 0.93 -8.91 -9.55
CA PHE A 18 0.85 -9.75 -8.36
C PHE A 18 -0.45 -10.57 -8.34
N PHE A 19 -1.59 -9.91 -8.54
CA PHE A 19 -2.92 -10.51 -8.47
C PHE A 19 -3.06 -11.71 -9.41
N PHE A 20 -2.68 -11.56 -10.68
CA PHE A 20 -2.77 -12.64 -11.66
C PHE A 20 -1.65 -13.68 -11.53
N LYS A 21 -0.42 -13.28 -11.18
CA LYS A 21 0.70 -14.20 -11.00
C LYS A 21 0.50 -15.14 -9.82
N GLU A 22 -0.15 -14.67 -8.76
CA GLU A 22 -0.51 -15.51 -7.60
C GLU A 22 -1.89 -16.17 -7.75
N LYS A 23 -2.52 -16.07 -8.92
CA LYS A 23 -3.82 -16.65 -9.25
C LYS A 23 -4.95 -16.23 -8.31
N LEU A 24 -4.88 -14.99 -7.77
CA LEU A 24 -5.90 -14.46 -6.87
C LEU A 24 -7.26 -14.29 -7.57
N ASN A 25 -7.27 -14.18 -8.90
CA ASN A 25 -8.46 -14.19 -9.74
C ASN A 25 -9.25 -15.53 -9.69
N GLN A 26 -8.63 -16.62 -9.23
CA GLN A 26 -9.25 -17.93 -9.05
C GLN A 26 -9.62 -18.20 -7.58
N LEU A 27 -9.35 -17.27 -6.70
CA LEU A 27 -9.61 -17.37 -5.28
C LEU A 27 -10.67 -16.34 -4.87
N SER A 28 -11.20 -16.51 -3.68
CA SER A 28 -12.02 -15.53 -2.98
C SER A 28 -11.58 -15.45 -1.53
N GLY A 29 -11.90 -14.37 -0.87
CA GLY A 29 -11.50 -14.17 0.52
C GLY A 29 -11.70 -12.74 0.97
N ARG A 30 -10.97 -12.34 1.99
CA ARG A 30 -11.01 -11.00 2.57
C ARG A 30 -9.68 -10.30 2.31
N VAL A 31 -9.73 -9.12 1.74
CA VAL A 31 -8.54 -8.28 1.52
C VAL A 31 -8.64 -7.00 2.35
N LEU A 32 -7.52 -6.61 2.94
CA LEU A 32 -7.35 -5.32 3.63
C LEU A 32 -6.27 -4.50 2.94
N GLU A 33 -6.59 -3.26 2.61
CA GLU A 33 -5.61 -2.26 2.17
C GLU A 33 -5.56 -1.10 3.17
N LEU A 34 -4.35 -0.77 3.65
CA LEU A 34 -4.11 0.40 4.48
C LEU A 34 -3.49 1.51 3.63
N GLY A 35 -4.13 2.69 3.61
CA GLY A 35 -3.86 3.77 2.67
C GLY A 35 -4.52 3.53 1.31
N CYS A 36 -5.79 3.16 1.32
CA CYS A 36 -6.49 2.69 0.11
C CYS A 36 -6.90 3.82 -0.86
N GLY A 37 -6.72 5.08 -0.49
CA GLY A 37 -7.16 6.20 -1.31
C GLY A 37 -8.64 6.08 -1.72
N ASN A 38 -8.92 6.24 -2.99
CA ASN A 38 -10.26 6.11 -3.58
C ASN A 38 -10.65 4.67 -3.95
N GLY A 39 -9.88 3.67 -3.51
CA GLY A 39 -10.17 2.24 -3.65
C GLY A 39 -9.81 1.64 -5.01
N ASN A 40 -9.02 2.32 -5.84
CA ASN A 40 -8.67 1.86 -7.19
C ASN A 40 -8.04 0.46 -7.21
N ASN A 41 -7.16 0.14 -6.27
CA ASN A 41 -6.55 -1.20 -6.14
C ASN A 41 -7.58 -2.25 -5.71
N LEU A 42 -8.41 -1.92 -4.75
CA LEU A 42 -9.43 -2.82 -4.20
C LEU A 42 -10.55 -3.11 -5.20
N MET A 43 -10.76 -2.24 -6.21
CA MET A 43 -11.72 -2.46 -7.28
C MET A 43 -11.41 -3.76 -8.03
N LEU A 44 -10.12 -4.02 -8.33
CA LEU A 44 -9.69 -5.27 -8.94
C LEU A 44 -10.11 -6.49 -8.12
N PHE A 45 -9.89 -6.47 -6.81
CA PHE A 45 -10.29 -7.56 -5.93
C PHE A 45 -11.81 -7.74 -5.88
N ALA A 46 -12.57 -6.65 -5.81
CA ALA A 46 -14.02 -6.68 -5.74
C ALA A 46 -14.65 -7.28 -7.01
N GLU A 47 -14.10 -6.99 -8.20
CA GLU A 47 -14.54 -7.59 -9.47
C GLU A 47 -14.37 -9.11 -9.49
N TYR A 48 -13.37 -9.64 -8.77
CA TYR A 48 -13.16 -11.08 -8.59
C TYR A 48 -13.77 -11.64 -7.29
N ASN A 49 -14.84 -11.01 -6.79
CA ASN A 49 -15.65 -11.47 -5.66
C ASN A 49 -14.92 -11.54 -4.29
N TRP A 50 -13.87 -10.76 -4.09
CA TRP A 50 -13.26 -10.61 -2.78
C TRP A 50 -14.09 -9.66 -1.90
N ASN A 51 -14.11 -9.93 -0.59
CA ASN A 51 -14.62 -8.99 0.41
C ASN A 51 -13.54 -7.95 0.72
N VAL A 52 -13.76 -6.71 0.34
CA VAL A 52 -12.72 -5.68 0.45
C VAL A 52 -12.90 -4.78 1.66
N THR A 53 -11.80 -4.46 2.32
CA THR A 53 -11.74 -3.46 3.38
C THR A 53 -10.63 -2.47 3.06
N GLY A 54 -10.97 -1.19 3.02
CA GLY A 54 -10.04 -0.11 2.76
C GLY A 54 -10.02 0.91 3.90
N ILE A 55 -8.84 1.34 4.30
CA ILE A 55 -8.61 2.34 5.35
C ILE A 55 -7.75 3.45 4.78
N ASP A 56 -8.17 4.68 4.99
CA ASP A 56 -7.40 5.87 4.65
C ASP A 56 -7.68 7.00 5.64
N VAL A 57 -6.73 7.90 5.85
CA VAL A 57 -6.92 9.09 6.70
C VAL A 57 -7.70 10.19 5.98
N ASN A 58 -7.67 10.19 4.66
CA ASN A 58 -8.31 11.20 3.83
C ASN A 58 -9.80 10.90 3.63
N ASN A 59 -10.65 11.66 4.32
CA ASN A 59 -12.10 11.51 4.24
C ASN A 59 -12.67 11.73 2.82
N LYS A 60 -12.05 12.64 2.02
CA LYS A 60 -12.48 12.87 0.63
C LYS A 60 -12.23 11.61 -0.22
N SER A 61 -11.07 10.98 -0.06
CA SER A 61 -10.74 9.72 -0.72
C SER A 61 -11.69 8.59 -0.33
N ILE A 62 -12.02 8.46 0.95
CA ILE A 62 -12.97 7.45 1.43
C ILE A 62 -14.40 7.68 0.90
N ARG A 63 -14.85 8.94 0.81
CA ARG A 63 -16.13 9.24 0.16
C ARG A 63 -16.13 8.82 -1.31
N ALA A 64 -15.04 9.13 -2.03
CA ALA A 64 -14.87 8.69 -3.42
C ALA A 64 -14.87 7.16 -3.52
N ALA A 65 -14.14 6.44 -2.66
CA ALA A 65 -14.13 4.97 -2.62
C ALA A 65 -15.55 4.41 -2.45
N ASN A 66 -16.31 4.91 -1.46
CA ASN A 66 -17.69 4.47 -1.25
C ASN A 66 -18.58 4.75 -2.48
N SER A 67 -18.40 5.89 -3.14
CA SER A 67 -19.14 6.21 -4.38
C SER A 67 -18.77 5.29 -5.53
N ASN A 68 -17.47 5.07 -5.74
CA ASN A 68 -16.95 4.22 -6.81
C ASN A 68 -17.47 2.78 -6.72
N PHE A 69 -17.57 2.25 -5.49
CA PHE A 69 -17.99 0.87 -5.27
C PHE A 69 -19.50 0.65 -5.30
N LYS A 70 -20.31 1.72 -5.25
CA LYS A 70 -21.77 1.61 -5.38
C LYS A 70 -22.24 1.02 -6.71
N CYS A 71 -21.45 1.18 -7.77
CA CYS A 71 -21.76 0.63 -9.10
C CYS A 71 -21.52 -0.87 -9.23
N LEU A 72 -20.84 -1.51 -8.26
CA LEU A 72 -20.61 -2.95 -8.27
C LEU A 72 -21.88 -3.72 -7.91
N PRO A 73 -22.14 -4.86 -8.59
CA PRO A 73 -23.34 -5.67 -8.31
C PRO A 73 -23.32 -6.27 -6.90
N LYS A 74 -22.14 -6.66 -6.41
CA LYS A 74 -21.95 -7.17 -5.04
C LYS A 74 -21.40 -6.07 -4.15
N LYS A 75 -22.05 -5.83 -3.01
CA LYS A 75 -21.67 -4.79 -2.06
C LYS A 75 -20.81 -5.34 -0.90
N ASN A 76 -19.83 -6.17 -1.21
CA ASN A 76 -18.93 -6.76 -0.23
C ASN A 76 -17.72 -5.86 0.04
N PHE A 77 -17.99 -4.59 0.40
CA PHE A 77 -16.94 -3.62 0.66
C PHE A 77 -17.19 -2.82 1.93
N ARG A 78 -16.09 -2.40 2.55
CA ARG A 78 -16.10 -1.51 3.72
C ARG A 78 -14.94 -0.54 3.62
N PHE A 79 -15.25 0.76 3.60
CA PHE A 79 -14.26 1.82 3.66
C PHE A 79 -14.43 2.65 4.93
N LYS A 80 -13.31 3.00 5.60
CA LYS A 80 -13.32 3.82 6.81
C LYS A 80 -12.25 4.88 6.77
N THR A 81 -12.63 6.12 7.11
CA THR A 81 -11.68 7.18 7.40
C THR A 81 -11.05 6.93 8.75
N LYS A 82 -9.78 6.55 8.79
CA LYS A 82 -9.05 6.29 10.01
C LYS A 82 -7.55 6.21 9.77
N ASP A 83 -6.77 6.61 10.78
CA ASP A 83 -5.34 6.30 10.84
C ASP A 83 -5.15 4.78 10.90
N MET A 84 -4.18 4.25 10.12
CA MET A 84 -3.97 2.81 10.00
C MET A 84 -3.51 2.16 11.31
N ILE A 85 -2.76 2.86 12.15
CA ILE A 85 -2.33 2.36 13.46
C ILE A 85 -3.53 2.30 14.42
N GLU A 86 -4.36 3.36 14.45
CA GLU A 86 -5.56 3.39 15.28
C GLU A 86 -6.60 2.36 14.82
N PHE A 87 -6.70 2.13 13.51
CA PHE A 87 -7.51 1.03 13.00
C PHE A 87 -7.00 -0.31 13.52
N MET A 88 -5.69 -0.56 13.37
CA MET A 88 -5.08 -1.81 13.81
C MET A 88 -5.22 -2.06 15.31
N LYS A 89 -5.07 -1.03 16.15
CA LYS A 89 -5.27 -1.16 17.60
C LYS A 89 -6.67 -1.65 17.97
N LYS A 90 -7.69 -1.13 17.29
CA LYS A 90 -9.11 -1.39 17.58
C LYS A 90 -9.71 -2.56 16.78
N TYR A 91 -8.98 -3.10 15.80
CA TYR A 91 -9.50 -4.18 14.98
C TYR A 91 -9.62 -5.49 15.76
N ASN A 92 -10.81 -6.07 15.76
CA ASN A 92 -11.16 -7.34 16.40
C ASN A 92 -12.02 -8.24 15.50
N GLY A 93 -12.05 -7.93 14.20
CA GLY A 93 -12.85 -8.68 13.22
C GLY A 93 -12.16 -9.93 12.69
N GLU A 94 -12.77 -10.50 11.67
CA GLU A 94 -12.25 -11.68 10.98
C GLU A 94 -10.90 -11.45 10.31
N LYS A 95 -10.10 -12.52 10.22
CA LYS A 95 -8.78 -12.47 9.60
C LYS A 95 -8.85 -12.30 8.08
N PHE A 96 -7.78 -11.73 7.53
CA PHE A 96 -7.62 -11.46 6.11
C PHE A 96 -6.81 -12.53 5.39
N ASP A 97 -7.21 -12.83 4.15
CA ASP A 97 -6.53 -13.73 3.23
C ASP A 97 -5.47 -13.00 2.40
N CYS A 98 -5.66 -11.69 2.20
CA CYS A 98 -4.73 -10.81 1.50
C CYS A 98 -4.58 -9.47 2.24
N PHE A 99 -3.36 -8.95 2.31
CA PHE A 99 -3.03 -7.71 3.01
C PHE A 99 -2.14 -6.83 2.13
N LEU A 100 -2.56 -5.59 1.92
CA LEU A 100 -1.95 -4.67 0.96
C LEU A 100 -1.47 -3.38 1.63
N LEU A 101 -0.25 -2.98 1.32
CA LEU A 101 0.36 -1.70 1.65
C LEU A 101 1.07 -1.12 0.40
N PRO A 102 0.32 -0.86 -0.68
CA PRO A 102 0.88 -0.28 -1.90
C PRO A 102 1.06 1.23 -1.71
N SER A 103 2.30 1.70 -1.78
CA SER A 103 2.64 3.14 -1.83
C SER A 103 2.05 4.00 -0.69
N SER A 104 1.81 3.41 0.47
CA SER A 104 1.22 4.11 1.63
C SER A 104 2.12 4.12 2.86
N LEU A 105 2.94 3.08 3.02
CA LEU A 105 3.75 2.88 4.22
C LEU A 105 4.81 3.98 4.40
N TYR A 106 5.42 4.43 3.32
CA TYR A 106 6.49 5.43 3.36
C TYR A 106 6.01 6.86 3.74
N TYR A 107 4.71 7.11 3.80
CA TYR A 107 4.17 8.36 4.36
C TYR A 107 4.10 8.37 5.90
N LEU A 108 4.59 7.33 6.54
CA LEU A 108 4.77 7.27 7.99
C LEU A 108 6.23 7.47 8.35
N GLU A 109 6.49 8.01 9.54
CA GLU A 109 7.80 7.99 10.18
C GLU A 109 8.25 6.55 10.45
N GLU A 110 9.57 6.28 10.45
CA GLU A 110 10.12 4.93 10.63
C GLU A 110 9.56 4.24 11.89
N GLU A 111 9.48 4.94 13.01
CA GLU A 111 8.94 4.39 14.26
C GLU A 111 7.47 3.97 14.14
N ARG A 112 6.69 4.75 13.40
CA ARG A 112 5.28 4.43 13.14
C ARG A 112 5.14 3.21 12.22
N ILE A 113 6.04 3.05 11.25
CA ILE A 113 6.11 1.86 10.40
C ILE A 113 6.38 0.62 11.25
N ILE A 114 7.40 0.68 12.10
CA ILE A 114 7.76 -0.42 13.02
C ILE A 114 6.58 -0.75 13.94
N LYS A 115 5.93 0.25 14.52
CA LYS A 115 4.75 0.09 15.37
C LYS A 115 3.60 -0.61 14.64
N LEU A 116 3.33 -0.20 13.39
CA LEU A 116 2.29 -0.81 12.56
C LEU A 116 2.58 -2.30 12.30
N LEU A 117 3.79 -2.63 11.84
CA LEU A 117 4.18 -4.02 11.56
C LEU A 117 4.09 -4.91 12.81
N LYS A 118 4.52 -4.38 13.97
CA LYS A 118 4.38 -5.05 15.26
C LYS A 118 2.92 -5.30 15.64
N LEU A 119 2.03 -4.32 15.43
CA LEU A 119 0.61 -4.46 15.69
C LEU A 119 -0.03 -5.53 14.80
N ILE A 120 0.27 -5.54 13.49
CA ILE A 120 -0.24 -6.53 12.55
C ILE A 120 0.15 -7.95 12.99
N LYS A 121 1.42 -8.16 13.35
CA LYS A 121 1.92 -9.44 13.88
C LYS A 121 1.18 -9.85 15.14
N ASN A 122 1.11 -8.96 16.14
CA ASN A 122 0.58 -9.28 17.47
C ASN A 122 -0.93 -9.50 17.47
N LYS A 123 -1.67 -8.77 16.66
CA LYS A 123 -3.14 -8.89 16.53
C LYS A 123 -3.57 -10.15 15.78
N LYS A 124 -2.63 -10.85 15.12
CA LYS A 124 -2.89 -12.10 14.39
C LYS A 124 -4.07 -11.97 13.40
N ILE A 125 -4.20 -10.80 12.77
CA ILE A 125 -5.30 -10.48 11.84
C ILE A 125 -5.15 -11.15 10.48
N LEU A 126 -4.00 -11.71 10.19
CA LEU A 126 -3.71 -12.40 8.94
C LEU A 126 -3.94 -13.89 9.12
N LYS A 127 -4.55 -14.53 8.13
CA LYS A 127 -4.69 -15.98 8.11
C LYS A 127 -3.33 -16.66 7.89
N LYS A 128 -3.20 -17.91 8.30
CA LYS A 128 -2.13 -18.77 7.80
C LYS A 128 -2.19 -18.78 6.27
N ARG A 129 -1.05 -18.66 5.60
CA ARG A 129 -0.92 -18.56 4.14
C ARG A 129 -1.53 -17.27 3.52
N CYS A 130 -1.77 -16.22 4.32
CA CYS A 130 -2.17 -14.92 3.82
C CYS A 130 -1.16 -14.37 2.80
N PHE A 131 -1.63 -13.78 1.74
CA PHE A 131 -0.79 -13.02 0.81
C PHE A 131 -0.52 -11.62 1.36
N ILE A 132 0.72 -11.17 1.29
CA ILE A 132 1.11 -9.82 1.68
C ILE A 132 1.79 -9.14 0.49
N TYR A 133 1.41 -7.89 0.25
CA TYR A 133 1.98 -7.05 -0.80
C TYR A 133 2.41 -5.71 -0.22
N PHE A 134 3.64 -5.28 -0.55
CA PHE A 134 4.19 -3.97 -0.25
C PHE A 134 4.68 -3.31 -1.52
N ARG A 135 4.50 -2.00 -1.63
CA ARG A 135 5.28 -1.13 -2.52
C ARG A 135 5.80 0.02 -1.68
N ILE A 136 7.10 0.22 -1.68
CA ILE A 136 7.77 1.29 -0.95
C ILE A 136 8.73 2.04 -1.87
N ARG A 137 9.05 3.26 -1.47
CA ARG A 137 10.05 4.10 -2.11
C ARG A 137 11.43 3.81 -1.56
N LEU A 138 12.42 3.71 -2.45
CA LEU A 138 13.81 3.46 -2.08
C LEU A 138 14.60 4.77 -1.93
N ASN A 139 15.77 4.67 -1.29
CA ASN A 139 16.64 5.80 -0.98
C ASN A 139 17.41 6.37 -2.19
N ASP A 140 17.33 5.75 -3.35
CA ASP A 140 17.83 6.27 -4.63
C ASP A 140 16.74 7.00 -5.46
N ASP A 141 15.54 7.20 -4.90
CA ASP A 141 14.49 8.03 -5.50
C ASP A 141 14.91 9.52 -5.55
N TYR A 142 14.60 10.20 -6.66
CA TYR A 142 14.98 11.60 -6.89
C TYR A 142 14.46 12.58 -5.82
N ARG A 143 13.36 12.26 -5.16
CA ARG A 143 12.76 13.11 -4.13
C ARG A 143 13.67 13.28 -2.93
N LEU A 144 14.53 12.28 -2.66
CA LEU A 144 15.47 12.36 -1.54
C LEU A 144 16.51 13.48 -1.72
N LYS A 145 16.88 13.82 -2.97
CA LYS A 145 17.91 14.83 -3.27
C LYS A 145 17.59 16.22 -2.72
N LYS A 146 16.31 16.60 -2.63
CA LYS A 146 15.85 17.92 -2.14
C LYS A 146 15.08 17.83 -0.82
N ALA A 147 15.05 16.68 -0.19
CA ALA A 147 14.31 16.46 1.03
C ALA A 147 15.11 16.87 2.26
N LYS A 148 14.43 17.46 3.27
CA LYS A 148 15.02 17.80 4.56
C LYS A 148 14.94 16.59 5.49
N LYS A 149 16.08 16.10 5.98
CA LYS A 149 16.10 15.01 6.97
C LYS A 149 15.48 15.48 8.29
N ILE A 150 14.52 14.72 8.83
CA ILE A 150 13.83 15.01 10.09
C ILE A 150 13.88 13.84 11.09
N GLY A 151 14.35 12.67 10.66
CA GLY A 151 14.53 11.47 11.49
C GLY A 151 15.61 10.56 10.92
N ASN A 152 15.71 9.32 11.42
CA ASN A 152 16.76 8.39 10.97
C ASN A 152 16.68 8.14 9.44
N LYS A 153 15.54 7.67 8.96
CA LYS A 153 15.26 7.44 7.53
C LYS A 153 14.11 8.31 7.02
N THR A 154 13.68 9.26 7.82
CA THR A 154 12.49 10.07 7.60
C THR A 154 12.87 11.47 7.16
N TYR A 155 12.19 11.93 6.13
CA TYR A 155 12.46 13.19 5.45
C TYR A 155 11.16 13.96 5.19
N LEU A 156 11.26 15.28 5.20
CA LEU A 156 10.22 16.20 4.75
C LEU A 156 10.49 16.55 3.29
N LEU A 157 9.55 16.23 2.41
CA LEU A 157 9.69 16.50 0.98
C LEU A 157 9.40 17.97 0.66
N ASN A 158 10.15 18.52 -0.28
CA ASN A 158 9.97 19.86 -0.81
C ASN A 158 9.74 19.83 -2.33
N PHE A 159 8.67 19.14 -2.73
CA PHE A 159 8.28 18.98 -4.12
C PHE A 159 6.83 19.43 -4.33
N LYS A 160 6.65 20.59 -5.00
CA LYS A 160 5.32 21.09 -5.39
C LYS A 160 4.76 20.32 -6.59
N GLU A 161 5.65 19.93 -7.50
CA GLU A 161 5.32 19.33 -8.79
C GLU A 161 4.63 17.97 -8.66
N THR A 162 4.92 17.25 -7.59
CA THR A 162 4.30 15.95 -7.29
C THR A 162 3.10 16.03 -6.34
N GLY A 163 2.77 17.24 -5.86
CA GLY A 163 1.77 17.43 -4.82
C GLY A 163 2.20 16.92 -3.44
N GLU A 164 3.49 16.62 -3.25
CA GLU A 164 4.06 16.09 -2.01
C GLU A 164 4.77 17.16 -1.17
N LEU A 165 4.47 18.44 -1.39
CA LEU A 165 5.05 19.51 -0.60
C LEU A 165 4.72 19.33 0.89
N ASN A 166 5.75 19.39 1.74
CA ASN A 166 5.65 19.17 3.18
C ASN A 166 5.12 17.80 3.59
N SER A 167 5.14 16.82 2.70
CA SER A 167 4.82 15.44 3.09
C SER A 167 6.03 14.76 3.74
N ILE A 168 5.76 13.95 4.76
CA ILE A 168 6.75 13.07 5.36
C ILE A 168 6.95 11.88 4.44
N ASN A 169 8.22 11.49 4.22
CA ASN A 169 8.55 10.26 3.53
C ASN A 169 9.69 9.54 4.24
N THR A 170 9.55 8.24 4.39
CA THR A 170 10.59 7.35 4.93
C THR A 170 11.15 6.51 3.79
N PHE A 171 12.47 6.57 3.62
CA PHE A 171 13.19 5.87 2.57
C PHE A 171 14.01 4.73 3.16
N PHE A 172 14.03 3.60 2.46
CA PHE A 172 14.80 2.43 2.81
C PHE A 172 15.73 2.04 1.68
N THR A 173 16.82 1.38 1.99
CA THR A 173 17.47 0.50 1.03
C THR A 173 16.65 -0.78 0.87
N GLU A 174 16.83 -1.51 -0.23
CA GLU A 174 16.18 -2.79 -0.44
C GLU A 174 16.41 -3.76 0.73
N ASN A 175 17.66 -3.91 1.15
CA ASN A 175 18.04 -4.85 2.21
C ASN A 175 17.43 -4.47 3.56
N GLU A 176 17.41 -3.18 3.91
CA GLU A 176 16.80 -2.70 5.16
C GLU A 176 15.32 -3.05 5.22
N PHE A 177 14.58 -2.80 4.14
CA PHE A 177 13.15 -3.09 4.12
C PHE A 177 12.87 -4.59 4.16
N ILE A 178 13.61 -5.40 3.39
CA ILE A 178 13.48 -6.86 3.41
C ILE A 178 13.75 -7.42 4.81
N ASN A 179 14.81 -6.95 5.48
CA ASN A 179 15.14 -7.36 6.83
C ASN A 179 14.05 -6.93 7.83
N LEU A 180 13.53 -5.71 7.68
CA LEU A 180 12.46 -5.19 8.51
C LEU A 180 11.20 -6.07 8.43
N ILE A 181 10.71 -6.39 7.23
CA ILE A 181 9.50 -7.21 7.10
C ILE A 181 9.71 -8.64 7.55
N LYS A 182 10.89 -9.24 7.31
CA LYS A 182 11.23 -10.59 7.80
C LYS A 182 11.28 -10.70 9.32
N LYS A 183 11.58 -9.62 10.03
CA LYS A 183 11.52 -9.57 11.50
C LYS A 183 10.09 -9.81 12.04
N TYR A 184 9.07 -9.41 11.27
CA TYR A 184 7.67 -9.48 11.70
C TYR A 184 6.89 -10.61 11.03
N PHE A 185 7.27 -11.03 9.84
CA PHE A 185 6.53 -11.99 9.03
C PHE A 185 7.42 -13.12 8.53
N SER A 186 6.95 -14.35 8.68
CA SER A 186 7.60 -15.55 8.13
C SER A 186 6.97 -15.89 6.79
N PHE A 187 7.73 -15.75 5.71
CA PHE A 187 7.27 -16.04 4.36
C PHE A 187 7.64 -17.46 3.93
N SER A 188 6.72 -18.15 3.26
CA SER A 188 7.01 -19.40 2.56
C SER A 188 7.73 -19.14 1.24
N ASN A 189 7.39 -18.04 0.59
CA ASN A 189 7.97 -17.56 -0.65
C ASN A 189 7.91 -16.05 -0.65
N LEU A 190 9.04 -15.36 -0.87
CA LEU A 190 9.14 -13.90 -0.96
C LEU A 190 9.66 -13.54 -2.33
N LYS A 191 8.87 -12.81 -3.09
CA LYS A 191 9.20 -12.28 -4.41
C LYS A 191 9.44 -10.78 -4.33
N ARG A 192 10.32 -10.26 -5.16
CA ARG A 192 10.66 -8.84 -5.20
C ARG A 192 10.89 -8.36 -6.62
N ILE A 193 10.57 -7.09 -6.84
CA ILE A 193 10.88 -6.35 -8.06
C ILE A 193 11.43 -4.99 -7.60
N LYS A 194 12.66 -4.66 -7.98
CA LYS A 194 13.16 -3.29 -7.90
C LYS A 194 12.80 -2.59 -9.21
N VAL A 195 12.13 -1.47 -9.12
CA VAL A 195 11.77 -0.63 -10.25
C VAL A 195 12.59 0.64 -10.18
N ASN A 196 13.43 0.84 -11.18
CA ASN A 196 14.08 2.11 -11.44
C ASN A 196 13.50 2.64 -12.74
N PHE A 197 12.88 3.79 -12.67
CA PHE A 197 12.28 4.45 -13.81
C PHE A 197 12.82 5.86 -13.93
N GLU A 198 13.71 6.05 -14.88
CA GLU A 198 14.28 7.34 -15.20
C GLU A 198 13.58 7.93 -16.42
N ASN A 199 13.20 9.18 -16.32
CA ASN A 199 12.69 9.94 -17.44
C ASN A 199 13.18 11.39 -17.39
N PHE A 200 13.13 12.03 -18.55
CA PHE A 200 13.54 13.41 -18.73
C PHE A 200 12.30 14.29 -18.88
N GLN A 201 12.04 15.15 -17.91
CA GLN A 201 10.88 16.05 -17.91
C GLN A 201 11.33 17.48 -17.65
N ASN A 202 11.01 18.40 -18.57
CA ASN A 202 11.29 19.84 -18.40
C ASN A 202 12.73 20.12 -17.92
N ASN A 203 13.73 19.52 -18.56
CA ASN A 203 15.14 19.61 -18.21
C ASN A 203 15.54 19.01 -16.84
N LEU A 204 14.66 18.21 -16.23
CA LEU A 204 14.92 17.49 -15.00
C LEU A 204 15.01 15.98 -15.25
N ILE A 205 16.05 15.36 -14.73
CA ILE A 205 16.14 13.90 -14.65
C ILE A 205 15.32 13.46 -13.42
N ILE A 206 14.27 12.69 -13.69
CA ILE A 206 13.39 12.13 -12.66
C ILE A 206 13.68 10.63 -12.59
N ASN A 207 14.33 10.20 -11.53
CA ASN A 207 14.58 8.78 -11.26
C ASN A 207 13.65 8.33 -10.13
N ASN A 208 12.55 7.68 -10.47
CA ASN A 208 11.70 7.03 -9.47
C ASN A 208 12.30 5.68 -9.11
N SER A 209 12.42 5.39 -7.83
CA SER A 209 12.93 4.12 -7.35
C SER A 209 12.02 3.52 -6.30
N ASP A 210 11.41 2.39 -6.66
CA ASP A 210 10.49 1.65 -5.81
C ASP A 210 10.92 0.20 -5.64
N LEU A 211 10.58 -0.37 -4.49
CA LEU A 211 10.66 -1.79 -4.24
C LEU A 211 9.25 -2.36 -4.05
N ILE A 212 8.90 -3.30 -4.89
CA ILE A 212 7.70 -4.10 -4.79
C ILE A 212 8.09 -5.44 -4.17
N VAL A 213 7.40 -5.82 -3.10
CA VAL A 213 7.63 -7.08 -2.40
C VAL A 213 6.30 -7.75 -2.12
N TRP A 214 6.20 -9.03 -2.46
CA TRP A 214 5.06 -9.81 -2.05
C TRP A 214 5.45 -11.25 -1.71
N GLY A 215 4.60 -11.88 -0.94
CA GLY A 215 4.81 -13.27 -0.54
C GLY A 215 3.61 -13.85 0.17
N ARG A 216 3.71 -15.14 0.47
CA ARG A 216 2.71 -15.89 1.21
C ARG A 216 3.27 -16.25 2.57
N LEU A 217 2.52 -16.00 3.64
CA LEU A 217 2.91 -16.39 4.98
C LEU A 217 2.97 -17.92 5.13
N LYS A 218 3.83 -18.38 6.05
CA LYS A 218 3.89 -19.79 6.48
C LYS A 218 2.67 -20.21 7.28
#